data_157b1ec6abfefa87041e9054e0ca27e6
#
_entry.id   157b1ec6abfefa87041e9054e0ca27e6
#
_cell.length_a   1.000
_cell.length_b   1.000
_cell.length_c   1.000
_cell.angle_alpha   90.00
_cell.angle_beta   90.00
_cell.angle_gamma   90.00
#
_symmetry.space_group_name_H-M   'P 1'
#
loop_
_entity.id
_entity.type
_entity.pdbx_description
1 polymer ?
#
loop_
_entity_poly.entity_id
_entity_poly.type
_entity_poly.pdbx_seq_one_letter_code
_entity_poly.pdbx_strand_id
1 'polypeptide(L)'
;MFSKAPAFWERRGPTSLLLWPLSFLFGQLLRLRKLLHEFDLTGKKTARVPIIIVGNIRVGGTGKTPIVISLAERLSELGWHPGIISRGYGADTQTAPMLVTSDSDPTLVGDEPVLIAKRTNNQFPLYVYPKRKQSIAALLNAYPEVNVIISDDGLQHSGLVRWPAREGGRDVEFVVRDQRGEGNGFLLPAGPLREPLTRERDATLIMGSAASLTAKADEYFLGRRAFTLRPHFGRPYQLNNPQAYKTLDDMSLAYSGKQGRTRITAVAAIGNPKRFFSDLEKHGLKIKGIGLPDHSSFTPEFFQKIDADCILITEKDAVKCKDINDARIWVIPMHLNIPEDLLEWLQTILHRPDPNRYTL
;
A
#
# COMPACT_ATOMS: atom_id res chain seq x y z
N MET A 1 2.38 -20.13 -3.41
CA MET A 1 1.65 -18.84 -3.65
C MET A 1 1.75 -18.55 -5.14
N PHE A 2 0.66 -18.16 -5.82
CA PHE A 2 0.69 -17.97 -7.28
C PHE A 2 1.62 -16.81 -7.64
N SER A 3 2.64 -17.04 -8.45
CA SER A 3 3.60 -16.01 -8.87
C SER A 3 3.00 -14.92 -9.78
N LYS A 4 1.83 -15.17 -10.35
CA LYS A 4 1.01 -14.20 -11.09
C LYS A 4 -0.46 -14.44 -10.76
N ALA A 5 -1.24 -13.35 -10.65
CA ALA A 5 -2.69 -13.45 -10.52
C ALA A 5 -3.27 -14.23 -11.72
N PRO A 6 -4.14 -15.23 -11.49
CA PRO A 6 -4.74 -16.00 -12.56
C PRO A 6 -5.54 -15.12 -13.51
N ALA A 7 -5.43 -15.34 -14.82
CA ALA A 7 -6.14 -14.55 -15.82
C ALA A 7 -7.67 -14.63 -15.67
N PHE A 8 -8.21 -15.75 -15.19
CA PHE A 8 -9.63 -15.94 -14.97
C PHE A 8 -10.19 -15.09 -13.80
N TRP A 9 -9.33 -14.45 -13.00
CA TRP A 9 -9.79 -13.50 -11.98
C TRP A 9 -10.26 -12.17 -12.56
N GLU A 10 -9.90 -11.86 -13.80
CA GLU A 10 -10.29 -10.59 -14.44
C GLU A 10 -11.67 -10.68 -15.13
N ARG A 11 -12.12 -11.87 -15.53
CA ARG A 11 -13.40 -12.08 -16.23
C ARG A 11 -14.09 -13.34 -15.74
N ARG A 12 -15.43 -13.32 -15.76
CA ARG A 12 -16.22 -14.51 -15.49
C ARG A 12 -16.10 -15.48 -16.66
N GLY A 13 -15.69 -16.70 -16.37
CA GLY A 13 -15.50 -17.75 -17.37
C GLY A 13 -15.66 -19.14 -16.74
N PRO A 14 -15.53 -20.24 -17.53
CA PRO A 14 -15.75 -21.61 -17.03
C PRO A 14 -14.96 -21.93 -15.76
N THR A 15 -13.67 -21.58 -15.72
CA THR A 15 -12.80 -21.84 -14.56
C THR A 15 -13.27 -21.10 -13.31
N SER A 16 -13.67 -19.83 -13.43
CA SER A 16 -14.16 -19.06 -12.28
C SER A 16 -15.51 -19.59 -11.78
N LEU A 17 -16.38 -20.06 -12.69
CA LEU A 17 -17.66 -20.68 -12.33
C LEU A 17 -17.48 -22.05 -11.67
N LEU A 18 -16.53 -22.86 -12.15
CA LEU A 18 -16.19 -24.15 -11.53
C LEU A 18 -15.69 -23.97 -10.09
N LEU A 19 -14.92 -22.90 -9.82
CA LEU A 19 -14.39 -22.59 -8.49
C LEU A 19 -15.37 -21.80 -7.61
N TRP A 20 -16.49 -21.33 -8.15
CA TRP A 20 -17.47 -20.52 -7.43
C TRP A 20 -18.01 -21.17 -6.13
N PRO A 21 -18.31 -22.49 -6.08
CA PRO A 21 -18.76 -23.11 -4.84
C PRO A 21 -17.76 -22.99 -3.69
N LEU A 22 -16.45 -23.09 -3.99
CA LEU A 22 -15.39 -22.88 -2.99
C LEU A 22 -15.34 -21.43 -2.53
N SER A 23 -15.56 -20.48 -3.43
CA SER A 23 -15.65 -19.06 -3.07
C SER A 23 -16.87 -18.75 -2.20
N PHE A 24 -18.00 -19.42 -2.46
CA PHE A 24 -19.18 -19.32 -1.61
C PHE A 24 -18.87 -19.82 -0.20
N LEU A 25 -18.26 -21.00 -0.08
CA LEU A 25 -17.82 -21.54 1.23
C LEU A 25 -16.87 -20.62 1.94
N PHE A 26 -15.86 -20.07 1.24
CA PHE A 26 -14.96 -19.06 1.77
C PHE A 26 -15.72 -17.83 2.29
N GLY A 27 -16.72 -17.36 1.55
CA GLY A 27 -17.59 -16.27 1.97
C GLY A 27 -18.36 -16.57 3.26
N GLN A 28 -18.86 -17.81 3.44
CA GLN A 28 -19.52 -18.23 4.69
C GLN A 28 -18.53 -18.26 5.87
N LEU A 29 -17.31 -18.74 5.64
CA LEU A 29 -16.24 -18.72 6.67
C LEU A 29 -15.87 -17.29 7.09
N LEU A 30 -15.82 -16.34 6.15
CA LEU A 30 -15.61 -14.92 6.47
C LEU A 30 -16.75 -14.34 7.34
N ARG A 31 -18.01 -14.69 7.02
CA ARG A 31 -19.19 -14.28 7.81
C ARG A 31 -19.14 -14.85 9.21
N LEU A 32 -18.89 -16.16 9.33
CA LEU A 32 -18.76 -16.83 10.63
C LEU A 32 -17.63 -16.20 11.46
N ARG A 33 -16.46 -15.96 10.86
CA ARG A 33 -15.36 -15.28 11.53
C ARG A 33 -15.77 -13.89 12.04
N LYS A 34 -16.52 -13.12 11.23
CA LYS A 34 -17.00 -11.80 11.61
C LYS A 34 -17.93 -11.91 12.84
N LEU A 35 -18.92 -12.80 12.80
CA LEU A 35 -19.86 -13.03 13.91
C LEU A 35 -19.13 -13.45 15.19
N LEU A 36 -18.25 -14.45 15.13
CA LEU A 36 -17.49 -14.89 16.31
C LEU A 36 -16.66 -13.75 16.90
N HIS A 37 -16.14 -12.86 16.04
CA HIS A 37 -15.36 -11.74 16.49
C HIS A 37 -16.21 -10.64 17.14
N GLU A 38 -17.41 -10.38 16.64
CA GLU A 38 -18.37 -9.45 17.26
C GLU A 38 -18.74 -9.89 18.67
N PHE A 39 -18.93 -11.18 18.91
CA PHE A 39 -19.13 -11.73 20.26
C PHE A 39 -17.91 -11.55 21.17
N ASP A 40 -16.69 -11.70 20.66
CA ASP A 40 -15.44 -11.56 21.42
C ASP A 40 -15.07 -10.09 21.70
N LEU A 41 -15.68 -9.12 21.01
CA LEU A 41 -15.42 -7.68 21.17
C LEU A 41 -16.21 -7.03 22.31
N THR A 42 -17.24 -7.69 22.85
CA THR A 42 -18.01 -7.17 23.98
C THR A 42 -17.08 -6.91 25.18
N GLY A 43 -16.93 -5.64 25.57
CA GLY A 43 -16.04 -5.21 26.66
C GLY A 43 -14.59 -4.90 26.28
N LYS A 44 -14.18 -5.03 25.01
CA LYS A 44 -12.84 -4.63 24.56
C LYS A 44 -12.79 -3.12 24.32
N LYS A 45 -11.78 -2.45 24.90
CA LYS A 45 -11.55 -1.01 24.72
C LYS A 45 -10.89 -0.74 23.34
N THR A 46 -11.32 0.34 22.68
CA THR A 46 -10.62 0.93 21.53
C THR A 46 -9.27 1.52 21.97
N ALA A 47 -8.41 1.84 21.00
CA ALA A 47 -7.21 2.62 21.30
C ALA A 47 -7.60 4.03 21.80
N ARG A 48 -6.76 4.61 22.69
CA ARG A 48 -6.99 5.97 23.20
C ARG A 48 -6.84 7.07 22.15
N VAL A 49 -6.22 6.75 21.00
CA VAL A 49 -6.04 7.64 19.85
C VAL A 49 -6.76 7.07 18.64
N PRO A 50 -7.27 7.92 17.72
CA PRO A 50 -7.93 7.45 16.50
C PRO A 50 -7.00 6.65 15.60
N ILE A 51 -7.59 5.69 14.88
CA ILE A 51 -6.86 4.82 13.96
C ILE A 51 -7.39 5.01 12.54
N ILE A 52 -6.50 5.30 11.62
CA ILE A 52 -6.77 5.35 10.18
C ILE A 52 -6.26 4.04 9.57
N ILE A 53 -7.14 3.25 9.00
CA ILE A 53 -6.80 1.99 8.36
C ILE A 53 -6.78 2.17 6.87
N VAL A 54 -5.63 1.90 6.26
CA VAL A 54 -5.46 1.86 4.80
C VAL A 54 -5.32 0.40 4.39
N GLY A 55 -6.29 -0.13 3.66
CA GLY A 55 -6.25 -1.52 3.22
C GLY A 55 -6.98 -1.74 1.91
N ASN A 56 -6.98 -2.96 1.42
CA ASN A 56 -7.68 -3.33 0.19
C ASN A 56 -8.41 -4.66 0.34
N ILE A 57 -9.40 -4.89 -0.52
CA ILE A 57 -10.19 -6.12 -0.56
C ILE A 57 -9.76 -7.05 -1.71
N ARG A 58 -8.91 -6.59 -2.63
CA ARG A 58 -8.38 -7.37 -3.74
C ARG A 58 -6.96 -7.86 -3.42
N VAL A 59 -6.63 -9.10 -3.82
CA VAL A 59 -5.27 -9.65 -3.72
C VAL A 59 -4.30 -8.90 -4.64
N GLY A 60 -3.08 -8.65 -4.14
CA GLY A 60 -1.98 -7.99 -4.85
C GLY A 60 -1.80 -6.52 -4.46
N GLY A 61 -0.69 -5.94 -4.87
CA GLY A 61 -0.33 -4.56 -4.59
C GLY A 61 -1.30 -3.57 -5.22
N THR A 62 -1.90 -2.72 -4.41
CA THR A 62 -2.85 -1.67 -4.83
C THR A 62 -2.29 -0.25 -4.63
N GLY A 63 -1.03 -0.12 -4.18
CA GLY A 63 -0.39 1.17 -3.93
C GLY A 63 -0.71 1.76 -2.55
N LYS A 64 -0.89 0.93 -1.52
CA LYS A 64 -1.16 1.39 -0.14
C LYS A 64 0.00 2.18 0.47
N THR A 65 1.23 1.72 0.28
CA THR A 65 2.41 2.33 0.89
C THR A 65 2.58 3.82 0.58
N PRO A 66 2.48 4.29 -0.68
CA PRO A 66 2.46 5.73 -0.97
C PRO A 66 1.33 6.49 -0.27
N ILE A 67 0.15 5.86 -0.10
CA ILE A 67 -0.98 6.49 0.62
C ILE A 67 -0.63 6.69 2.10
N VAL A 68 -0.08 5.65 2.75
CA VAL A 68 0.32 5.72 4.17
C VAL A 68 1.36 6.82 4.39
N ILE A 69 2.37 6.90 3.51
CA ILE A 69 3.41 7.94 3.57
C ILE A 69 2.78 9.33 3.43
N SER A 70 2.03 9.56 2.34
CA SER A 70 1.46 10.88 2.08
C SER A 70 0.42 11.30 3.12
N LEU A 71 -0.36 10.36 3.68
CA LEU A 71 -1.26 10.66 4.81
C LEU A 71 -0.50 11.06 6.06
N ALA A 72 0.59 10.37 6.39
CA ALA A 72 1.41 10.71 7.56
C ALA A 72 2.03 12.11 7.43
N GLU A 73 2.62 12.40 6.26
CA GLU A 73 3.19 13.71 5.95
C GLU A 73 2.15 14.83 6.06
N ARG A 74 1.00 14.70 5.39
CA ARG A 74 -0.05 15.70 5.38
C ARG A 74 -0.70 15.90 6.76
N LEU A 75 -0.93 14.84 7.51
CA LEU A 75 -1.42 14.95 8.89
C LEU A 75 -0.41 15.65 9.79
N SER A 76 0.88 15.39 9.63
CA SER A 76 1.93 16.07 10.39
C SER A 76 1.97 17.58 10.09
N GLU A 77 1.84 17.97 8.81
CA GLU A 77 1.71 19.38 8.40
C GLU A 77 0.49 20.08 9.03
N LEU A 78 -0.55 19.32 9.32
CA LEU A 78 -1.77 19.80 10.00
C LEU A 78 -1.70 19.77 11.53
N GLY A 79 -0.50 19.50 12.10
CA GLY A 79 -0.26 19.49 13.54
C GLY A 79 -0.57 18.18 14.26
N TRP A 80 -0.89 17.10 13.53
CA TRP A 80 -1.00 15.77 14.12
C TRP A 80 0.38 15.15 14.32
N HIS A 81 0.48 14.19 15.26
CA HIS A 81 1.68 13.38 15.50
C HIS A 81 1.40 11.92 15.10
N PRO A 82 1.56 11.57 13.82
CA PRO A 82 1.25 10.23 13.34
C PRO A 82 2.23 9.18 13.86
N GLY A 83 1.69 8.03 14.29
CA GLY A 83 2.44 6.79 14.43
C GLY A 83 1.95 5.76 13.41
N ILE A 84 2.83 4.92 12.91
CA ILE A 84 2.50 3.95 11.86
C ILE A 84 2.63 2.53 12.41
N ILE A 85 1.67 1.67 12.06
CA ILE A 85 1.75 0.24 12.36
C ILE A 85 1.58 -0.58 11.09
N SER A 86 2.42 -1.61 10.93
CA SER A 86 2.31 -2.55 9.82
C SER A 86 2.44 -4.01 10.30
N ARG A 87 2.12 -4.97 9.45
CA ARG A 87 2.23 -6.40 9.78
C ARG A 87 3.68 -6.88 9.78
N GLY A 88 4.52 -6.28 8.93
CA GLY A 88 5.83 -6.86 8.64
C GLY A 88 5.67 -8.12 7.80
N TYR A 89 5.14 -8.01 6.58
CA TYR A 89 4.94 -9.18 5.71
C TYR A 89 6.28 -9.85 5.39
N GLY A 90 6.36 -11.16 5.61
CA GLY A 90 7.60 -11.93 5.47
C GLY A 90 8.40 -12.12 6.77
N ALA A 91 8.01 -11.45 7.85
CA ALA A 91 8.67 -11.49 9.16
C ALA A 91 7.96 -12.45 10.14
N ASP A 92 7.82 -13.71 9.76
CA ASP A 92 7.07 -14.73 10.56
C ASP A 92 7.76 -15.13 11.89
N THR A 93 8.99 -14.65 12.13
CA THR A 93 9.80 -15.01 13.30
C THR A 93 9.74 -13.99 14.45
N GLN A 94 8.93 -12.94 14.33
CA GLN A 94 8.83 -11.90 15.35
C GLN A 94 8.12 -12.42 16.62
N THR A 95 8.78 -12.28 17.76
CA THR A 95 8.23 -12.60 19.09
C THR A 95 7.61 -11.39 19.79
N ALA A 96 7.96 -10.18 19.39
CA ALA A 96 7.52 -8.90 19.97
C ALA A 96 7.41 -7.82 18.89
N PRO A 97 6.69 -6.71 19.18
CA PRO A 97 6.67 -5.53 18.32
C PRO A 97 8.07 -4.96 18.11
N MET A 98 8.43 -4.69 16.85
CA MET A 98 9.74 -4.14 16.48
C MET A 98 9.57 -2.73 15.92
N LEU A 99 10.38 -1.79 16.41
CA LEU A 99 10.55 -0.47 15.81
C LEU A 99 11.29 -0.63 14.47
N VAL A 100 10.80 0.03 13.44
CA VAL A 100 11.41 0.02 12.10
C VAL A 100 12.05 1.38 11.83
N THR A 101 13.29 1.33 11.33
CA THR A 101 14.05 2.48 10.85
C THR A 101 14.48 2.28 9.40
N SER A 102 15.03 3.32 8.79
CA SER A 102 15.61 3.28 7.44
C SER A 102 16.71 2.22 7.28
N ASP A 103 17.36 1.84 8.38
CA ASP A 103 18.48 0.89 8.42
C ASP A 103 18.05 -0.53 8.77
N SER A 104 16.79 -0.74 9.13
CA SER A 104 16.24 -2.05 9.47
C SER A 104 16.42 -3.03 8.31
N ASP A 105 16.64 -4.31 8.63
CA ASP A 105 16.72 -5.37 7.65
C ASP A 105 15.33 -5.71 7.09
N PRO A 106 15.10 -5.53 5.76
CA PRO A 106 13.82 -5.85 5.15
C PRO A 106 13.37 -7.31 5.31
N THR A 107 14.32 -8.23 5.50
CA THR A 107 14.00 -9.66 5.72
C THR A 107 13.36 -9.91 7.08
N LEU A 108 13.64 -9.05 8.06
CA LEU A 108 13.11 -9.14 9.43
C LEU A 108 11.82 -8.35 9.63
N VAL A 109 11.69 -7.20 8.99
CA VAL A 109 10.57 -6.28 9.24
C VAL A 109 9.66 -6.06 8.01
N GLY A 110 10.06 -6.56 6.85
CA GLY A 110 9.37 -6.40 5.57
C GLY A 110 9.88 -5.20 4.76
N ASP A 111 9.84 -5.31 3.43
CA ASP A 111 10.31 -4.27 2.51
C ASP A 111 9.42 -3.00 2.52
N GLU A 112 8.11 -3.13 2.68
CA GLU A 112 7.19 -1.97 2.75
C GLU A 112 7.42 -1.09 3.98
N PRO A 113 7.55 -1.63 5.22
CA PRO A 113 7.88 -0.81 6.38
C PRO A 113 9.24 -0.10 6.26
N VAL A 114 10.27 -0.75 5.74
CA VAL A 114 11.58 -0.10 5.53
C VAL A 114 11.46 1.02 4.49
N LEU A 115 10.67 0.84 3.44
CA LEU A 115 10.39 1.89 2.46
C LEU A 115 9.71 3.11 3.13
N ILE A 116 8.69 2.88 3.98
CA ILE A 116 8.03 3.97 4.72
C ILE A 116 9.05 4.73 5.57
N ALA A 117 9.85 4.02 6.37
CA ALA A 117 10.86 4.64 7.24
C ALA A 117 11.90 5.46 6.45
N LYS A 118 12.39 4.92 5.32
CA LYS A 118 13.32 5.64 4.42
C LYS A 118 12.72 6.90 3.82
N ARG A 119 11.50 6.79 3.28
CA ARG A 119 10.81 7.91 2.60
C ARG A 119 10.48 9.05 3.56
N THR A 120 10.11 8.73 4.78
CA THR A 120 9.78 9.69 5.82
C THR A 120 11.01 10.11 6.65
N ASN A 121 12.20 9.68 6.28
CA ASN A 121 13.44 9.93 7.00
C ASN A 121 13.32 9.65 8.52
N ASN A 122 12.66 8.55 8.87
CA ASN A 122 12.35 8.14 10.26
C ASN A 122 11.54 9.19 11.07
N GLN A 123 10.85 10.12 10.40
CA GLN A 123 10.08 11.18 11.07
C GLN A 123 8.92 10.60 11.90
N PHE A 124 8.33 9.49 11.47
CA PHE A 124 7.18 8.87 12.13
C PHE A 124 7.58 7.55 12.77
N PRO A 125 7.30 7.33 14.07
CA PRO A 125 7.55 6.04 14.69
C PRO A 125 6.72 4.95 13.99
N LEU A 126 7.40 3.88 13.56
CA LEU A 126 6.79 2.78 12.84
C LEU A 126 7.08 1.47 13.56
N TYR A 127 6.02 0.73 13.93
CA TYR A 127 6.12 -0.57 14.56
C TYR A 127 5.51 -1.67 13.71
N VAL A 128 6.20 -2.80 13.63
CA VAL A 128 5.70 -4.00 12.95
C VAL A 128 5.50 -5.15 13.92
N TYR A 129 4.33 -5.79 13.82
CA TYR A 129 4.01 -7.04 14.51
C TYR A 129 2.68 -7.61 14.00
N PRO A 130 2.53 -8.96 13.91
CA PRO A 130 1.26 -9.56 13.51
C PRO A 130 0.08 -9.19 14.44
N LYS A 131 0.32 -9.10 15.76
CA LYS A 131 -0.69 -8.71 16.75
C LYS A 131 -0.77 -7.19 16.90
N ARG A 132 -1.55 -6.50 16.07
CA ARG A 132 -1.66 -5.03 15.98
C ARG A 132 -1.87 -4.32 17.33
N LYS A 133 -2.65 -4.89 18.26
CA LYS A 133 -2.82 -4.32 19.60
C LYS A 133 -1.50 -4.13 20.33
N GLN A 134 -0.61 -5.12 20.21
CA GLN A 134 0.70 -5.04 20.85
C GLN A 134 1.60 -4.00 20.15
N SER A 135 1.52 -3.87 18.82
CA SER A 135 2.20 -2.78 18.09
C SER A 135 1.73 -1.41 18.59
N ILE A 136 0.42 -1.22 18.73
CA ILE A 136 -0.15 0.04 19.25
C ILE A 136 0.33 0.32 20.66
N ALA A 137 0.28 -0.68 21.55
CA ALA A 137 0.72 -0.52 22.92
C ALA A 137 2.22 -0.15 23.01
N ALA A 138 3.08 -0.85 22.25
CA ALA A 138 4.50 -0.56 22.19
C ALA A 138 4.77 0.85 21.65
N LEU A 139 4.10 1.23 20.56
CA LEU A 139 4.22 2.53 19.94
C LEU A 139 3.81 3.65 20.90
N LEU A 140 2.60 3.58 21.50
CA LEU A 140 2.10 4.63 22.38
C LEU A 140 2.83 4.71 23.73
N ASN A 141 3.47 3.63 24.17
CA ASN A 141 4.32 3.65 25.37
C ASN A 141 5.67 4.31 25.09
N ALA A 142 6.26 4.06 23.92
CA ALA A 142 7.55 4.62 23.54
C ALA A 142 7.45 6.08 23.02
N TYR A 143 6.29 6.44 22.42
CA TYR A 143 6.03 7.73 21.79
C TYR A 143 4.67 8.27 22.27
N PRO A 144 4.57 8.79 23.50
CA PRO A 144 3.32 9.25 24.10
C PRO A 144 2.72 10.48 23.42
N GLU A 145 3.50 11.23 22.63
CA GLU A 145 3.08 12.35 21.80
C GLU A 145 2.23 11.94 20.60
N VAL A 146 2.29 10.68 20.16
CA VAL A 146 1.48 10.17 19.06
C VAL A 146 -0.01 10.30 19.38
N ASN A 147 -0.72 11.02 18.52
CA ASN A 147 -2.14 11.33 18.69
C ASN A 147 -3.05 10.82 17.57
N VAL A 148 -2.47 10.18 16.55
CA VAL A 148 -3.18 9.44 15.49
C VAL A 148 -2.33 8.27 15.02
N ILE A 149 -2.96 7.13 14.72
CA ILE A 149 -2.28 5.93 14.21
C ILE A 149 -2.73 5.66 12.78
N ILE A 150 -1.77 5.38 11.89
CA ILE A 150 -2.03 4.91 10.54
C ILE A 150 -1.66 3.42 10.46
N SER A 151 -2.64 2.58 10.14
CA SER A 151 -2.44 1.13 10.00
C SER A 151 -2.34 0.73 8.54
N ASP A 152 -1.16 0.28 8.13
CA ASP A 152 -0.96 -0.32 6.80
C ASP A 152 -1.50 -1.75 6.76
N ASP A 153 -2.35 -2.03 5.74
CA ASP A 153 -3.04 -3.31 5.50
C ASP A 153 -3.76 -3.89 6.73
N GLY A 154 -4.52 -3.03 7.42
CA GLY A 154 -5.20 -3.36 8.69
C GLY A 154 -6.62 -3.88 8.57
N LEU A 155 -7.27 -3.89 7.39
CA LEU A 155 -8.71 -4.17 7.23
C LEU A 155 -9.11 -5.57 7.71
N GLN A 156 -8.31 -6.60 7.40
CA GLN A 156 -8.58 -7.98 7.76
C GLN A 156 -8.20 -8.34 9.21
N HIS A 157 -7.66 -7.36 9.97
CA HIS A 157 -7.30 -7.58 11.37
C HIS A 157 -8.49 -7.36 12.30
N SER A 158 -9.23 -8.43 12.56
CA SER A 158 -10.37 -8.44 13.47
C SER A 158 -9.98 -8.14 14.94
N GLY A 159 -8.77 -8.50 15.37
CA GLY A 159 -8.28 -8.21 16.72
C GLY A 159 -8.06 -6.72 17.05
N LEU A 160 -8.13 -5.83 16.08
CA LEU A 160 -8.04 -4.39 16.26
C LEU A 160 -9.46 -3.82 16.45
N VAL A 161 -9.83 -3.54 17.69
CA VAL A 161 -11.13 -2.93 18.04
C VAL A 161 -11.15 -1.50 17.54
N ARG A 162 -12.20 -1.13 16.82
CA ARG A 162 -12.39 0.16 16.17
C ARG A 162 -13.79 0.68 16.44
N TRP A 163 -13.90 2.01 16.51
CA TRP A 163 -15.18 2.69 16.41
C TRP A 163 -15.20 3.55 15.17
N PRO A 164 -15.72 3.01 14.04
CA PRO A 164 -15.63 3.65 12.75
C PRO A 164 -16.40 4.97 12.67
N ALA A 165 -15.95 5.86 11.79
CA ALA A 165 -16.58 7.15 11.56
C ALA A 165 -18.04 7.05 11.11
N ARG A 166 -18.39 6.01 10.35
CA ARG A 166 -19.76 5.70 9.91
C ARG A 166 -20.70 5.35 11.07
N GLU A 167 -20.15 4.97 12.21
CA GLU A 167 -20.88 4.63 13.46
C GLU A 167 -20.74 5.75 14.51
N GLY A 168 -20.27 6.93 14.11
CA GLY A 168 -20.09 8.09 15.00
C GLY A 168 -18.72 8.15 15.71
N GLY A 169 -17.83 7.18 15.47
CA GLY A 169 -16.50 7.15 16.06
C GLY A 169 -15.49 8.05 15.35
N ARG A 170 -14.21 7.91 15.75
CA ARG A 170 -13.07 8.63 15.20
C ARG A 170 -12.16 7.78 14.34
N ASP A 171 -12.36 6.47 14.30
CA ASP A 171 -11.56 5.58 13.48
C ASP A 171 -12.05 5.62 12.04
N VAL A 172 -11.13 5.52 11.07
CA VAL A 172 -11.45 5.60 9.65
C VAL A 172 -10.95 4.36 8.94
N GLU A 173 -11.82 3.72 8.18
CA GLU A 173 -11.49 2.58 7.33
C GLU A 173 -11.51 2.97 5.86
N PHE A 174 -10.34 3.06 5.24
CA PHE A 174 -10.17 3.24 3.81
C PHE A 174 -10.01 1.91 3.08
N VAL A 175 -10.81 1.71 2.03
CA VAL A 175 -10.60 0.64 1.05
C VAL A 175 -9.92 1.25 -0.19
N VAL A 176 -8.70 0.81 -0.47
CA VAL A 176 -7.95 1.24 -1.65
C VAL A 176 -8.36 0.39 -2.85
N ARG A 177 -8.73 1.06 -3.93
CA ARG A 177 -9.09 0.49 -5.22
C ARG A 177 -8.14 1.00 -6.29
N ASP A 178 -7.56 0.13 -7.08
CA ASP A 178 -6.76 0.49 -8.24
C ASP A 178 -7.53 0.32 -9.57
N GLN A 179 -6.86 0.61 -10.69
CA GLN A 179 -7.46 0.55 -12.03
C GLN A 179 -7.92 -0.86 -12.45
N ARG A 180 -7.44 -1.93 -11.82
CA ARG A 180 -7.90 -3.30 -12.07
C ARG A 180 -9.32 -3.55 -11.55
N GLY A 181 -9.80 -2.66 -10.68
CA GLY A 181 -11.10 -2.80 -10.04
C GLY A 181 -11.23 -4.11 -9.28
N GLU A 182 -12.39 -4.71 -9.34
CA GLU A 182 -12.78 -5.90 -8.60
C GLU A 182 -12.61 -7.19 -9.40
N GLY A 183 -12.03 -7.09 -10.60
CA GLY A 183 -11.91 -8.24 -11.51
C GLY A 183 -13.27 -8.84 -11.85
N ASN A 184 -13.41 -10.18 -11.75
CA ASN A 184 -14.68 -10.87 -11.97
C ASN A 184 -15.69 -10.72 -10.82
N GLY A 185 -15.33 -10.06 -9.71
CA GLY A 185 -16.18 -9.80 -8.55
C GLY A 185 -16.37 -10.98 -7.60
N PHE A 186 -15.70 -12.11 -7.84
CA PHE A 186 -15.79 -13.28 -6.96
C PHE A 186 -14.72 -13.22 -5.85
N LEU A 187 -15.06 -13.87 -4.74
CA LEU A 187 -14.11 -14.13 -3.65
C LEU A 187 -13.09 -15.20 -4.08
N LEU A 188 -12.00 -15.29 -3.33
CA LEU A 188 -11.05 -16.40 -3.46
C LEU A 188 -11.76 -17.76 -3.30
N PRO A 189 -11.37 -18.80 -4.04
CA PRO A 189 -10.34 -18.82 -5.10
C PRO A 189 -10.88 -18.49 -6.51
N ALA A 190 -12.19 -18.35 -6.72
CA ALA A 190 -12.79 -18.10 -8.04
C ALA A 190 -12.52 -16.69 -8.59
N GLY A 191 -12.20 -15.75 -7.74
CA GLY A 191 -11.86 -14.38 -8.08
C GLY A 191 -10.81 -13.78 -7.16
N PRO A 192 -10.47 -12.50 -7.38
CA PRO A 192 -9.38 -11.85 -6.68
C PRO A 192 -9.73 -11.30 -5.29
N LEU A 193 -10.98 -11.41 -4.83
CA LEU A 193 -11.41 -10.71 -3.64
C LEU A 193 -11.13 -11.50 -2.35
N ARG A 194 -10.50 -10.84 -1.38
CA ARG A 194 -10.28 -11.34 -0.01
C ARG A 194 -11.50 -11.13 0.88
N GLU A 195 -12.30 -10.10 0.58
CA GLU A 195 -13.54 -9.74 1.25
C GLU A 195 -14.60 -9.33 0.22
N PRO A 196 -15.89 -9.44 0.54
CA PRO A 196 -16.96 -9.07 -0.40
C PRO A 196 -16.94 -7.57 -0.72
N LEU A 197 -17.45 -7.20 -1.90
CA LEU A 197 -17.59 -5.79 -2.31
C LEU A 197 -18.44 -4.98 -1.33
N THR A 198 -19.37 -5.62 -0.66
CA THR A 198 -20.25 -5.03 0.36
C THR A 198 -19.56 -4.77 1.69
N ARG A 199 -18.23 -5.07 1.80
CA ARG A 199 -17.49 -4.73 3.01
C ARG A 199 -17.69 -3.27 3.37
N GLU A 200 -18.13 -3.03 4.58
CA GLU A 200 -18.30 -1.69 5.12
C GLU A 200 -16.96 -0.95 5.21
N ARG A 201 -17.02 0.34 4.94
CA ARG A 201 -15.88 1.26 4.95
C ARG A 201 -16.39 2.67 5.15
N ASP A 202 -15.53 3.57 5.60
CA ASP A 202 -15.87 4.98 5.74
C ASP A 202 -15.69 5.71 4.41
N ALA A 203 -14.65 5.36 3.65
CA ALA A 203 -14.47 5.85 2.29
C ALA A 203 -13.67 4.88 1.40
N THR A 204 -13.75 5.08 0.09
CA THR A 204 -12.94 4.39 -0.92
C THR A 204 -11.89 5.34 -1.48
N LEU A 205 -10.63 4.92 -1.48
CA LEU A 205 -9.53 5.64 -2.13
C LEU A 205 -9.26 5.02 -3.50
N ILE A 206 -9.53 5.76 -4.56
CA ILE A 206 -9.43 5.28 -5.94
C ILE A 206 -8.10 5.75 -6.54
N MET A 207 -7.22 4.81 -6.84
CA MET A 207 -5.91 5.06 -7.45
C MET A 207 -6.03 5.13 -8.97
N GLY A 208 -5.94 6.31 -9.56
CA GLY A 208 -6.03 6.45 -11.01
C GLY A 208 -6.06 7.90 -11.52
N SER A 209 -6.15 8.06 -12.85
CA SER A 209 -6.41 9.36 -13.47
C SER A 209 -7.91 9.58 -13.61
N ALA A 210 -8.36 10.83 -13.53
CA ALA A 210 -9.77 11.23 -13.72
C ALA A 210 -10.37 10.78 -15.08
N ALA A 211 -9.53 10.52 -16.09
CA ALA A 211 -9.96 10.04 -17.40
C ALA A 211 -10.52 8.61 -17.42
N SER A 212 -10.30 7.82 -16.36
CA SER A 212 -10.80 6.44 -16.27
C SER A 212 -12.12 6.30 -15.49
N LEU A 213 -12.64 7.40 -14.95
CA LEU A 213 -13.82 7.41 -14.10
C LEU A 213 -14.82 8.42 -14.69
N THR A 214 -16.08 8.01 -14.86
CA THR A 214 -17.15 8.93 -15.22
C THR A 214 -17.33 9.93 -14.06
N ALA A 215 -17.46 11.23 -14.36
CA ALA A 215 -17.44 12.35 -13.41
C ALA A 215 -18.40 12.24 -12.19
N LYS A 216 -19.35 11.30 -12.20
CA LYS A 216 -20.23 11.01 -11.05
C LYS A 216 -19.70 9.91 -10.12
N ALA A 217 -18.64 9.19 -10.50
CA ALA A 217 -18.03 8.15 -9.68
C ALA A 217 -16.98 8.70 -8.70
N ASP A 218 -16.60 9.98 -8.85
CA ASP A 218 -15.52 10.59 -8.05
C ASP A 218 -15.94 10.91 -6.60
N GLU A 219 -17.23 11.07 -6.34
CA GLU A 219 -17.72 11.44 -5.01
C GLU A 219 -18.24 10.26 -4.20
N TYR A 220 -18.88 9.27 -4.86
CA TYR A 220 -19.44 8.09 -4.21
C TYR A 220 -19.17 6.80 -5.00
N PHE A 221 -18.68 5.78 -4.32
CA PHE A 221 -18.52 4.44 -4.85
C PHE A 221 -19.31 3.43 -4.01
N LEU A 222 -20.25 2.72 -4.62
CA LEU A 222 -21.20 1.81 -3.92
C LEU A 222 -21.94 2.51 -2.77
N GLY A 223 -22.40 3.74 -2.97
CA GLY A 223 -23.12 4.52 -1.97
C GLY A 223 -22.27 5.01 -0.79
N ARG A 224 -20.94 4.93 -0.90
CA ARG A 224 -19.98 5.41 0.10
C ARG A 224 -19.09 6.49 -0.50
N ARG A 225 -18.60 7.41 0.34
CA ARG A 225 -17.70 8.47 -0.09
C ARG A 225 -16.46 7.90 -0.78
N ALA A 226 -16.03 8.52 -1.85
CA ALA A 226 -14.86 8.12 -2.61
C ALA A 226 -13.97 9.34 -2.90
N PHE A 227 -12.66 9.13 -2.89
CA PHE A 227 -11.67 10.14 -3.21
C PHE A 227 -10.71 9.60 -4.25
N THR A 228 -10.43 10.39 -5.28
CA THR A 228 -9.49 10.01 -6.34
C THR A 228 -8.10 10.48 -5.98
N LEU A 229 -7.18 9.53 -5.92
CA LEU A 229 -5.77 9.76 -5.66
C LEU A 229 -4.96 9.64 -6.96
N ARG A 230 -4.10 10.62 -7.22
CA ARG A 230 -3.31 10.69 -8.45
C ARG A 230 -1.84 10.47 -8.15
N PRO A 231 -1.33 9.23 -8.36
CA PRO A 231 0.09 8.96 -8.25
C PRO A 231 0.84 9.60 -9.41
N HIS A 232 2.03 10.10 -9.14
CA HIS A 232 2.96 10.61 -10.13
C HIS A 232 4.39 10.21 -9.79
N PHE A 233 5.25 10.13 -10.79
CA PHE A 233 6.65 9.85 -10.56
C PHE A 233 7.39 11.09 -10.04
N GLY A 234 8.21 10.90 -9.02
CA GLY A 234 9.17 11.87 -8.60
C GLY A 234 10.42 11.86 -9.49
N ARG A 235 11.43 12.65 -9.14
CA ARG A 235 12.70 12.69 -9.86
C ARG A 235 13.48 11.38 -9.63
N PRO A 236 13.79 10.61 -10.69
CA PRO A 236 14.67 9.47 -10.61
C PRO A 236 16.02 9.82 -9.97
N TYR A 237 16.49 8.98 -9.06
CA TYR A 237 17.80 9.13 -8.44
C TYR A 237 18.63 7.86 -8.60
N GLN A 238 19.95 8.01 -8.61
CA GLN A 238 20.85 6.87 -8.76
C GLN A 238 20.91 6.08 -7.43
N LEU A 239 20.82 4.76 -7.50
CA LEU A 239 20.75 3.88 -6.31
C LEU A 239 21.92 4.12 -5.33
N ASN A 240 23.14 4.24 -5.87
CA ASN A 240 24.38 4.39 -5.07
C ASN A 240 24.75 5.85 -4.75
N ASN A 241 24.09 6.79 -5.40
CA ASN A 241 24.29 8.22 -5.17
C ASN A 241 22.94 8.96 -5.25
N PRO A 242 22.15 8.97 -4.16
CA PRO A 242 20.83 9.60 -4.16
C PRO A 242 20.84 11.12 -4.44
N GLN A 243 22.00 11.76 -4.37
CA GLN A 243 22.16 13.17 -4.76
C GLN A 243 22.24 13.36 -6.28
N ALA A 244 22.59 12.31 -7.03
CA ALA A 244 22.53 12.30 -8.47
C ALA A 244 21.11 11.98 -8.93
N TYR A 245 20.42 12.97 -9.49
CA TYR A 245 19.05 12.83 -10.01
C TYR A 245 18.95 13.31 -11.45
N LYS A 246 17.95 12.81 -12.16
CA LYS A 246 17.58 13.21 -13.53
C LYS A 246 16.07 13.39 -13.61
N THR A 247 15.59 14.08 -14.62
CA THR A 247 14.17 14.00 -15.00
C THR A 247 13.93 12.79 -15.91
N LEU A 248 12.67 12.36 -16.04
CA LEU A 248 12.33 11.30 -17.00
C LEU A 248 12.61 11.73 -18.45
N ASP A 249 12.42 13.03 -18.74
CA ASP A 249 12.74 13.61 -20.05
C ASP A 249 14.26 13.56 -20.33
N ASP A 250 15.10 13.94 -19.35
CA ASP A 250 16.56 13.82 -19.47
C ASP A 250 16.98 12.38 -19.72
N MET A 251 16.34 11.42 -19.05
CA MET A 251 16.60 10.01 -19.26
C MET A 251 16.16 9.55 -20.64
N SER A 252 15.00 9.99 -21.10
CA SER A 252 14.54 9.70 -22.46
C SER A 252 15.53 10.20 -23.49
N LEU A 253 16.03 11.43 -23.35
CA LEU A 253 17.01 12.01 -24.24
C LEU A 253 18.39 11.33 -24.17
N ALA A 254 18.89 11.09 -22.95
CA ALA A 254 20.24 10.52 -22.75
C ALA A 254 20.36 9.08 -23.24
N TYR A 255 19.28 8.30 -23.11
CA TYR A 255 19.25 6.88 -23.41
C TYR A 255 18.40 6.53 -24.63
N SER A 256 17.93 7.53 -25.40
CA SER A 256 17.32 7.32 -26.72
C SER A 256 18.37 6.80 -27.67
N GLY A 257 18.38 5.49 -27.93
CA GLY A 257 19.38 4.84 -28.75
C GLY A 257 19.36 5.35 -30.18
N LYS A 258 20.52 5.77 -30.71
CA LYS A 258 20.74 5.88 -32.15
C LYS A 258 20.53 4.47 -32.73
N GLN A 259 19.73 4.35 -33.80
CA GLN A 259 19.44 3.09 -34.51
C GLN A 259 18.37 2.16 -33.87
N GLY A 260 17.41 2.67 -33.07
CA GLY A 260 16.25 1.87 -32.63
C GLY A 260 16.52 0.86 -31.52
N ARG A 261 17.70 0.79 -30.94
CA ARG A 261 18.05 -0.09 -29.84
C ARG A 261 17.57 0.51 -28.50
N THR A 262 16.75 -0.20 -27.77
CA THR A 262 16.31 0.21 -26.43
C THR A 262 17.45 0.04 -25.44
N ARG A 263 17.90 1.14 -24.83
CA ARG A 263 19.02 1.16 -23.86
C ARG A 263 18.56 1.24 -22.41
N ILE A 264 17.24 1.30 -22.18
CA ILE A 264 16.64 1.35 -20.84
C ILE A 264 15.95 0.03 -20.57
N THR A 265 16.28 -0.61 -19.46
CA THR A 265 15.54 -1.77 -18.94
C THR A 265 14.86 -1.40 -17.63
N ALA A 266 13.56 -1.58 -17.54
CA ALA A 266 12.82 -1.42 -16.30
C ALA A 266 12.61 -2.78 -15.62
N VAL A 267 13.00 -2.90 -14.36
CA VAL A 267 12.88 -4.11 -13.55
C VAL A 267 11.94 -3.84 -12.38
N ALA A 268 10.99 -4.74 -12.14
CA ALA A 268 10.09 -4.59 -11.02
C ALA A 268 9.66 -5.95 -10.43
N ALA A 269 9.84 -6.11 -9.12
CA ALA A 269 9.40 -7.22 -8.30
C ALA A 269 8.28 -6.79 -7.34
N ILE A 270 7.20 -6.29 -7.90
CA ILE A 270 6.02 -5.75 -7.21
C ILE A 270 4.74 -6.43 -7.68
N GLY A 271 3.64 -6.28 -6.95
CA GLY A 271 2.36 -6.92 -7.27
C GLY A 271 1.75 -6.59 -8.65
N ASN A 272 2.16 -5.49 -9.31
CA ASN A 272 1.72 -5.13 -10.66
C ASN A 272 2.84 -4.47 -11.50
N PRO A 273 3.83 -5.24 -11.97
CA PRO A 273 4.95 -4.71 -12.75
C PRO A 273 4.51 -4.04 -14.06
N LYS A 274 3.46 -4.58 -14.70
CA LYS A 274 2.97 -4.06 -15.99
C LYS A 274 2.49 -2.61 -15.88
N ARG A 275 1.89 -2.22 -14.75
CA ARG A 275 1.49 -0.85 -14.52
C ARG A 275 2.70 0.08 -14.48
N PHE A 276 3.73 -0.28 -13.73
CA PHE A 276 4.98 0.49 -13.65
C PHE A 276 5.59 0.71 -15.03
N PHE A 277 5.67 -0.34 -15.84
CA PHE A 277 6.19 -0.24 -17.20
C PHE A 277 5.34 0.66 -18.08
N SER A 278 4.02 0.44 -18.10
CA SER A 278 3.09 1.27 -18.86
C SER A 278 3.12 2.75 -18.45
N ASP A 279 3.28 3.03 -17.16
CA ASP A 279 3.34 4.40 -16.67
C ASP A 279 4.68 5.07 -17.11
N LEU A 280 5.82 4.36 -17.14
CA LEU A 280 7.07 4.84 -17.72
C LEU A 280 6.94 5.13 -19.22
N GLU A 281 6.28 4.24 -19.97
CA GLU A 281 6.05 4.42 -21.41
C GLU A 281 5.16 5.64 -21.71
N LYS A 282 4.14 5.92 -20.89
CA LYS A 282 3.32 7.14 -21.00
C LYS A 282 4.13 8.43 -20.79
N HIS A 283 5.23 8.36 -20.03
CA HIS A 283 6.18 9.47 -19.88
C HIS A 283 7.25 9.51 -20.99
N GLY A 284 7.03 8.82 -22.11
CA GLY A 284 7.89 8.89 -23.29
C GLY A 284 9.13 8.01 -23.26
N LEU A 285 9.30 7.17 -22.23
CA LEU A 285 10.45 6.27 -22.16
C LEU A 285 10.22 5.02 -23.02
N LYS A 286 11.19 4.70 -23.88
CA LYS A 286 11.25 3.41 -24.57
C LYS A 286 11.99 2.42 -23.69
N ILE A 287 11.29 1.43 -23.14
CA ILE A 287 11.86 0.50 -22.16
C ILE A 287 11.71 -0.96 -22.58
N LYS A 288 12.61 -1.81 -22.08
CA LYS A 288 12.42 -3.26 -21.99
C LYS A 288 11.98 -3.60 -20.56
N GLY A 289 10.79 -4.15 -20.36
CA GLY A 289 10.27 -4.50 -19.03
C GLY A 289 10.66 -5.92 -18.59
N ILE A 290 11.21 -6.07 -17.39
CA ILE A 290 11.46 -7.35 -16.72
C ILE A 290 10.64 -7.39 -15.44
N GLY A 291 9.52 -8.13 -15.45
CA GLY A 291 8.68 -8.35 -14.26
C GLY A 291 9.06 -9.63 -13.53
N LEU A 292 9.35 -9.51 -12.25
CA LEU A 292 9.62 -10.62 -11.33
C LEU A 292 8.43 -10.85 -10.38
N PRO A 293 8.34 -12.00 -9.72
CA PRO A 293 7.39 -12.22 -8.63
C PRO A 293 7.53 -11.15 -7.54
N ASP A 294 6.40 -10.77 -6.91
CA ASP A 294 6.41 -9.82 -5.79
C ASP A 294 7.33 -10.35 -4.66
N HIS A 295 8.05 -9.46 -4.00
CA HIS A 295 9.04 -9.76 -2.96
C HIS A 295 10.27 -10.58 -3.41
N SER A 296 10.54 -10.71 -4.72
CA SER A 296 11.80 -11.31 -5.18
C SER A 296 13.00 -10.53 -4.65
N SER A 297 14.04 -11.25 -4.22
CA SER A 297 15.34 -10.68 -3.90
C SER A 297 16.15 -10.38 -5.16
N PHE A 298 17.11 -9.48 -5.05
CA PHE A 298 18.04 -9.13 -6.12
C PHE A 298 19.47 -9.47 -5.71
N THR A 299 20.27 -9.86 -6.69
CA THR A 299 21.72 -10.08 -6.52
C THR A 299 22.50 -9.23 -7.53
N PRO A 300 23.77 -8.90 -7.26
CA PRO A 300 24.62 -8.20 -8.22
C PRO A 300 24.67 -8.90 -9.58
N GLU A 301 24.75 -10.23 -9.60
CA GLU A 301 24.84 -11.04 -10.83
C GLU A 301 23.58 -10.96 -11.68
N PHE A 302 22.40 -10.73 -11.04
CA PHE A 302 21.16 -10.51 -11.76
C PHE A 302 21.27 -9.25 -12.63
N PHE A 303 21.73 -8.13 -12.06
CA PHE A 303 21.86 -6.86 -12.79
C PHE A 303 22.99 -6.87 -13.81
N GLN A 304 24.11 -7.55 -13.50
CA GLN A 304 25.24 -7.71 -14.45
C GLN A 304 24.82 -8.39 -15.75
N LYS A 305 23.86 -9.31 -15.72
CA LYS A 305 23.33 -10.02 -16.90
C LYS A 305 22.40 -9.16 -17.75
N ILE A 306 22.00 -7.99 -17.27
CA ILE A 306 21.10 -7.09 -18.02
C ILE A 306 21.93 -6.25 -18.98
N ASP A 307 21.73 -6.46 -20.28
CA ASP A 307 22.31 -5.63 -21.35
C ASP A 307 21.48 -4.32 -21.46
N ALA A 308 21.87 -3.33 -20.68
CA ALA A 308 21.27 -2.00 -20.64
C ALA A 308 22.26 -0.96 -20.15
N ASP A 309 22.12 0.28 -20.61
CA ASP A 309 22.91 1.42 -20.12
C ASP A 309 22.24 2.10 -18.92
N CYS A 310 20.94 1.91 -18.79
CA CYS A 310 20.14 2.41 -17.69
C CYS A 310 19.15 1.33 -17.22
N ILE A 311 19.11 1.08 -15.93
CA ILE A 311 18.20 0.13 -15.31
C ILE A 311 17.30 0.90 -14.35
N LEU A 312 15.98 0.89 -14.59
CA LEU A 312 15.00 1.55 -13.75
C LEU A 312 14.36 0.55 -12.81
N ILE A 313 14.33 0.87 -11.52
CA ILE A 313 13.67 0.05 -10.49
C ILE A 313 12.70 0.89 -9.66
N THR A 314 11.76 0.23 -8.98
CA THR A 314 10.88 0.91 -8.04
C THR A 314 11.58 1.17 -6.70
N GLU A 315 11.08 2.10 -5.88
CA GLU A 315 11.60 2.32 -4.53
C GLU A 315 11.44 1.08 -3.63
N LYS A 316 10.35 0.31 -3.80
CA LYS A 316 10.15 -0.95 -3.07
C LYS A 316 11.25 -1.96 -3.41
N ASP A 317 11.70 -1.98 -4.65
CA ASP A 317 12.80 -2.85 -5.08
C ASP A 317 14.16 -2.32 -4.61
N ALA A 318 14.34 -1.00 -4.58
CA ALA A 318 15.58 -0.37 -4.11
C ALA A 318 15.91 -0.70 -2.64
N VAL A 319 14.88 -0.91 -1.79
CA VAL A 319 15.08 -1.34 -0.39
C VAL A 319 15.83 -2.67 -0.31
N LYS A 320 15.62 -3.55 -1.28
CA LYS A 320 16.25 -4.90 -1.37
C LYS A 320 17.63 -4.90 -2.05
N CYS A 321 18.07 -3.74 -2.54
CA CYS A 321 19.31 -3.58 -3.30
C CYS A 321 20.42 -2.90 -2.48
N LYS A 322 20.41 -3.02 -1.14
CA LYS A 322 21.34 -2.31 -0.24
C LYS A 322 22.81 -2.57 -0.57
N ASP A 323 23.16 -3.80 -0.95
CA ASP A 323 24.54 -4.22 -1.21
C ASP A 323 24.88 -4.25 -2.72
N ILE A 324 24.02 -3.68 -3.57
CA ILE A 324 24.23 -3.67 -5.02
C ILE A 324 24.89 -2.35 -5.44
N ASN A 325 26.10 -2.47 -5.97
CA ASN A 325 26.86 -1.34 -6.48
C ASN A 325 26.91 -1.37 -8.01
N ASP A 326 25.87 -0.84 -8.66
CA ASP A 326 25.78 -0.69 -10.12
C ASP A 326 25.29 0.72 -10.48
N ALA A 327 26.17 1.51 -11.06
CA ALA A 327 25.89 2.91 -11.43
C ALA A 327 24.80 3.06 -12.51
N ARG A 328 24.40 1.98 -13.17
CA ARG A 328 23.30 1.98 -14.17
C ARG A 328 21.92 1.99 -13.52
N ILE A 329 21.83 1.68 -12.20
CA ILE A 329 20.55 1.52 -11.52
C ILE A 329 20.03 2.87 -11.04
N TRP A 330 18.82 3.21 -11.49
CA TRP A 330 18.08 4.40 -11.10
C TRP A 330 16.76 4.01 -10.47
N VAL A 331 16.47 4.65 -9.36
CA VAL A 331 15.24 4.42 -8.59
C VAL A 331 14.20 5.44 -9.00
N ILE A 332 13.00 4.97 -9.29
CA ILE A 332 11.85 5.81 -9.64
C ILE A 332 10.97 6.01 -8.43
N PRO A 333 10.99 7.19 -7.78
CA PRO A 333 10.10 7.49 -6.67
C PRO A 333 8.66 7.62 -7.14
N MET A 334 7.72 7.17 -6.31
CA MET A 334 6.31 7.39 -6.53
C MET A 334 5.75 8.30 -5.45
N HIS A 335 5.24 9.45 -5.83
CA HIS A 335 4.56 10.41 -4.97
C HIS A 335 3.05 10.33 -5.17
N LEU A 336 2.33 10.77 -4.15
CA LEU A 336 0.88 10.82 -4.16
C LEU A 336 0.40 12.12 -3.51
N ASN A 337 -0.40 12.88 -4.23
CA ASN A 337 -1.05 14.03 -3.65
C ASN A 337 -2.36 13.61 -3.00
N ILE A 338 -2.50 13.92 -1.71
CA ILE A 338 -3.76 13.76 -0.98
C ILE A 338 -4.64 14.96 -1.30
N PRO A 339 -5.88 14.78 -1.82
CA PRO A 339 -6.79 15.88 -2.12
C PRO A 339 -7.20 16.62 -0.85
N GLU A 340 -7.40 17.93 -0.94
CA GLU A 340 -7.75 18.76 0.22
C GLU A 340 -9.13 18.38 0.82
N ASP A 341 -10.10 18.03 -0.01
CA ASP A 341 -11.42 17.56 0.44
C ASP A 341 -11.37 16.26 1.26
N LEU A 342 -10.40 15.37 0.97
CA LEU A 342 -10.12 14.20 1.81
C LEU A 342 -9.54 14.62 3.17
N LEU A 343 -8.61 15.58 3.18
CA LEU A 343 -8.00 16.07 4.42
C LEU A 343 -9.00 16.80 5.30
N GLU A 344 -9.80 17.70 4.75
CA GLU A 344 -10.88 18.40 5.45
C GLU A 344 -11.88 17.41 6.06
N TRP A 345 -12.33 16.44 5.26
CA TRP A 345 -13.24 15.40 5.73
C TRP A 345 -12.60 14.58 6.86
N LEU A 346 -11.34 14.19 6.72
CA LEU A 346 -10.62 13.42 7.72
C LEU A 346 -10.46 14.20 9.02
N GLN A 347 -10.12 15.50 8.96
CA GLN A 347 -10.03 16.37 10.13
C GLN A 347 -11.35 16.45 10.89
N THR A 348 -12.49 16.62 10.18
CA THR A 348 -13.81 16.66 10.85
C THR A 348 -14.10 15.40 11.66
N ILE A 349 -13.55 14.25 11.26
CA ILE A 349 -13.71 12.98 11.98
C ILE A 349 -12.73 12.90 13.16
N LEU A 350 -11.46 13.20 12.93
CA LEU A 350 -10.41 13.07 13.94
C LEU A 350 -10.63 14.01 15.14
N HIS A 351 -11.27 15.16 14.92
CA HIS A 351 -11.62 16.13 15.98
C HIS A 351 -12.91 15.81 16.72
N ARG A 352 -13.63 14.73 16.39
CA ARG A 352 -14.83 14.32 17.13
C ARG A 352 -14.49 14.06 18.60
N PRO A 353 -15.42 14.31 19.52
CA PRO A 353 -15.23 13.94 20.94
C PRO A 353 -14.87 12.48 21.10
N ASP A 354 -13.94 12.18 22.02
CA ASP A 354 -13.64 10.79 22.36
C ASP A 354 -14.78 10.23 23.22
N PRO A 355 -15.52 9.25 22.71
CA PRO A 355 -16.63 8.70 23.47
C PRO A 355 -16.18 7.97 24.76
N ASN A 356 -14.91 7.53 24.80
CA ASN A 356 -14.35 6.87 25.98
C ASN A 356 -13.91 7.85 27.08
N ARG A 357 -13.89 9.18 26.82
CA ARG A 357 -13.59 10.18 27.86
C ARG A 357 -14.72 10.42 28.83
N TYR A 358 -15.94 9.95 28.54
CA TYR A 358 -17.12 10.13 29.39
C TYR A 358 -17.50 8.89 30.21
N THR A 359 -16.71 7.82 30.14
CA THR A 359 -16.89 6.61 30.96
C THR A 359 -15.76 6.51 32.00
N LEU A 360 -15.70 7.49 32.91
CA LEU A 360 -15.04 7.38 34.21
C LEU A 360 -16.12 7.31 35.29
#